data_21afb5423a82273e1914ac6e518503fb
#
_entry.id   21afb5423a82273e1914ac6e518503fb
#
_cell.length_a   1.000
_cell.length_b   1.000
_cell.length_c   1.000
_cell.angle_alpha   90.00
_cell.angle_beta   90.00
_cell.angle_gamma   90.00
#
_symmetry.space_group_name_H-M   'P 1'
#
loop_
_entity.id
_entity.type
_entity.pdbx_description
1 polymer ?
#
loop_
_entity_poly.entity_id
_entity_poly.type
_entity_poly.pdbx_seq_one_letter_code
_entity_poly.pdbx_strand_id
1 'polypeptide(L)'
;IGFYNAGLTRAERNRIEELFRNDELSVLIATSAFGEGVDLPHIRHVVLYHMPFSEVEFNQMSGRAGRDGEDAFIHLLFGRNDGSINQSILHEMTPTHDNMAQIYRELRRQQKASEERFYAFAFDQLARSVTSLFPTFSVSIDQTRSGVAVFEELGLVETRTEQVNDNTHHFIHVVDYKGKVELIDSVRYREGVDEIASFDRFKDWVLSCSAEELERCVQKPLMPHTEEER
;
A
#
# COMPACT_ATOMS: atom_id res chain seq x y z
N ILE A 1 25.42 -15.05 3.52
CA ILE A 1 24.08 -14.46 3.28
C ILE A 1 23.70 -13.64 4.50
N GLY A 2 23.28 -12.38 4.28
CA GLY A 2 22.75 -11.51 5.32
C GLY A 2 21.26 -11.21 5.10
N PHE A 3 20.58 -10.78 6.18
CA PHE A 3 19.18 -10.34 6.15
C PHE A 3 19.10 -8.91 6.66
N TYR A 4 18.34 -8.05 5.94
CA TYR A 4 18.20 -6.64 6.27
C TYR A 4 16.73 -6.21 6.24
N ASN A 5 16.21 -5.76 7.38
CA ASN A 5 14.82 -5.32 7.49
C ASN A 5 14.65 -4.21 8.55
N ALA A 6 13.48 -3.61 8.61
CA ALA A 6 13.16 -2.51 9.52
C ALA A 6 13.19 -2.91 11.02
N GLY A 7 13.04 -4.20 11.34
CA GLY A 7 13.09 -4.71 12.72
C GLY A 7 14.49 -4.78 13.32
N LEU A 8 15.55 -4.64 12.50
CA LEU A 8 16.91 -4.60 12.98
C LEU A 8 17.23 -3.27 13.67
N THR A 9 18.01 -3.33 14.75
CA THR A 9 18.59 -2.15 15.37
C THR A 9 19.55 -1.43 14.42
N ARG A 10 19.83 -0.16 14.67
CA ARG A 10 20.80 0.60 13.87
C ARG A 10 22.20 -0.03 13.87
N ALA A 11 22.61 -0.57 15.02
CA ALA A 11 23.92 -1.23 15.15
C ALA A 11 24.00 -2.49 14.29
N GLU A 12 22.95 -3.31 14.27
CA GLU A 12 22.88 -4.52 13.43
C GLU A 12 22.88 -4.17 11.96
N ARG A 13 22.10 -3.15 11.55
CA ARG A 13 22.09 -2.67 10.16
C ARG A 13 23.49 -2.22 9.73
N ASN A 14 24.15 -1.36 10.50
CA ASN A 14 25.50 -0.89 10.19
C ASN A 14 26.49 -2.06 10.06
N ARG A 15 26.42 -3.06 10.94
CA ARG A 15 27.28 -4.23 10.89
C ARG A 15 27.08 -5.05 9.61
N ILE A 16 25.82 -5.26 9.19
CA ILE A 16 25.50 -5.99 7.96
C ILE A 16 26.02 -5.22 6.74
N GLU A 17 25.86 -3.90 6.72
CA GLU A 17 26.36 -3.05 5.65
C GLU A 17 27.89 -3.08 5.55
N GLU A 18 28.61 -3.07 6.68
CA GLU A 18 30.06 -3.22 6.72
C GLU A 18 30.52 -4.58 6.19
N LEU A 19 29.89 -5.68 6.64
CA LEU A 19 30.20 -7.03 6.18
C LEU A 19 29.95 -7.17 4.67
N PHE A 20 28.89 -6.58 4.15
CA PHE A 20 28.59 -6.60 2.72
C PHE A 20 29.58 -5.73 1.93
N ARG A 21 29.93 -4.54 2.44
CA ARG A 21 30.91 -3.64 1.81
C ARG A 21 32.31 -4.23 1.73
N ASN A 22 32.68 -5.07 2.70
CA ASN A 22 33.96 -5.74 2.79
C ASN A 22 33.98 -7.11 2.08
N ASP A 23 32.94 -7.43 1.28
CA ASP A 23 32.78 -8.73 0.59
C ASP A 23 32.77 -9.95 1.51
N GLU A 24 32.54 -9.77 2.82
CA GLU A 24 32.35 -10.86 3.78
C GLU A 24 30.95 -11.49 3.65
N LEU A 25 29.99 -10.77 3.06
CA LEU A 25 28.67 -11.24 2.66
C LEU A 25 28.51 -11.09 1.15
N SER A 26 28.28 -12.20 0.45
CA SER A 26 28.08 -12.21 -1.00
C SER A 26 26.61 -11.97 -1.41
N VAL A 27 25.66 -12.19 -0.50
CA VAL A 27 24.22 -12.06 -0.76
C VAL A 27 23.55 -11.36 0.42
N LEU A 28 22.74 -10.36 0.11
CA LEU A 28 21.90 -9.66 1.07
C LEU A 28 20.42 -9.79 0.68
N ILE A 29 19.62 -10.38 1.55
CA ILE A 29 18.16 -10.43 1.41
C ILE A 29 17.58 -9.26 2.21
N ALA A 30 16.91 -8.34 1.52
CA ALA A 30 16.45 -7.10 2.12
C ALA A 30 14.98 -6.81 1.80
N THR A 31 14.32 -6.14 2.73
CA THR A 31 13.05 -5.44 2.46
C THR A 31 13.32 -4.03 1.92
N SER A 32 12.27 -3.27 1.61
CA SER A 32 12.38 -1.85 1.22
C SER A 32 13.17 -0.99 2.21
N ALA A 33 13.29 -1.42 3.47
CA ALA A 33 14.12 -0.76 4.50
C ALA A 33 15.60 -0.63 4.13
N PHE A 34 16.12 -1.45 3.21
CA PHE A 34 17.48 -1.33 2.66
C PHE A 34 17.63 -0.10 1.74
N GLY A 35 16.51 0.59 1.44
CA GLY A 35 16.45 1.71 0.50
C GLY A 35 17.00 3.02 1.03
N GLU A 36 16.92 3.31 2.31
CA GLU A 36 17.15 4.63 2.86
C GLU A 36 18.59 4.79 3.39
N GLY A 37 19.39 5.61 2.70
CA GLY A 37 20.70 6.03 3.18
C GLY A 37 21.84 5.01 3.01
N VAL A 38 21.61 3.86 2.38
CA VAL A 38 22.66 2.86 2.14
C VAL A 38 23.33 3.12 0.80
N ASP A 39 24.63 3.42 0.84
CA ASP A 39 25.46 3.55 -0.34
C ASP A 39 26.46 2.40 -0.42
N LEU A 40 26.17 1.46 -1.30
CA LEU A 40 27.01 0.30 -1.60
C LEU A 40 27.27 0.27 -3.11
N PRO A 41 28.45 0.73 -3.55
CA PRO A 41 28.73 0.94 -4.97
C PRO A 41 28.86 -0.34 -5.78
N HIS A 42 29.29 -1.45 -5.17
CA HIS A 42 29.71 -2.67 -5.87
C HIS A 42 28.60 -3.72 -6.03
N ILE A 43 27.31 -3.34 -6.02
CA ILE A 43 26.22 -4.28 -6.24
C ILE A 43 26.16 -4.66 -7.71
N ARG A 44 26.45 -5.93 -8.04
CA ARG A 44 26.43 -6.47 -9.40
C ARG A 44 25.10 -7.07 -9.79
N HIS A 45 24.33 -7.56 -8.83
CA HIS A 45 23.05 -8.20 -9.08
C HIS A 45 22.00 -7.68 -8.12
N VAL A 46 20.89 -7.16 -8.66
CA VAL A 46 19.68 -6.86 -7.90
C VAL A 46 18.60 -7.82 -8.35
N VAL A 47 18.01 -8.55 -7.41
CA VAL A 47 16.95 -9.51 -7.68
C VAL A 47 15.65 -9.00 -7.07
N LEU A 48 14.69 -8.62 -7.93
CA LEU A 48 13.35 -8.24 -7.51
C LEU A 48 12.49 -9.51 -7.45
N TYR A 49 12.25 -9.99 -6.23
CA TYR A 49 11.53 -11.24 -5.99
C TYR A 49 10.01 -11.06 -6.09
N HIS A 50 9.49 -9.90 -5.73
CA HIS A 50 8.07 -9.54 -5.89
C HIS A 50 7.95 -8.30 -6.77
N MET A 51 6.76 -8.11 -7.33
CA MET A 51 6.46 -6.95 -8.19
C MET A 51 6.46 -5.66 -7.35
N PRO A 52 7.19 -4.61 -7.73
CA PRO A 52 7.09 -3.29 -7.10
C PRO A 52 5.68 -2.69 -7.27
N PHE A 53 5.29 -1.79 -6.39
CA PHE A 53 4.00 -1.11 -6.46
C PHE A 53 3.96 0.03 -7.48
N SER A 54 5.11 0.52 -7.94
CA SER A 54 5.17 1.64 -8.87
C SER A 54 6.50 1.71 -9.60
N GLU A 55 6.56 2.56 -10.65
CA GLU A 55 7.78 2.91 -11.34
C GLU A 55 8.83 3.52 -10.38
N VAL A 56 8.38 4.29 -9.41
CA VAL A 56 9.25 4.92 -8.40
C VAL A 56 9.93 3.85 -7.55
N GLU A 57 9.17 2.89 -7.05
CA GLU A 57 9.72 1.78 -6.27
C GLU A 57 10.65 0.90 -7.12
N PHE A 58 10.25 0.60 -8.35
CA PHE A 58 11.11 -0.10 -9.30
C PHE A 58 12.45 0.61 -9.50
N ASN A 59 12.43 1.93 -9.73
CA ASN A 59 13.64 2.73 -9.90
C ASN A 59 14.50 2.75 -8.63
N GLN A 60 13.87 2.85 -7.45
CA GLN A 60 14.59 2.82 -6.18
C GLN A 60 15.28 1.48 -5.93
N MET A 61 14.62 0.39 -6.25
CA MET A 61 15.17 -0.96 -6.07
C MET A 61 16.25 -1.26 -7.12
N SER A 62 15.96 -1.04 -8.40
CA SER A 62 16.88 -1.29 -9.51
C SER A 62 18.09 -0.37 -9.48
N GLY A 63 17.93 0.89 -9.13
CA GLY A 63 18.98 1.89 -9.02
C GLY A 63 20.03 1.64 -7.90
N ARG A 64 19.96 0.49 -7.24
CA ARG A 64 21.02 0.01 -6.33
C ARG A 64 22.17 -0.66 -7.07
N ALA A 65 21.91 -1.18 -8.27
CA ALA A 65 22.91 -1.83 -9.08
C ALA A 65 23.86 -0.85 -9.76
N GLY A 66 25.14 -1.19 -9.88
CA GLY A 66 26.12 -0.49 -10.74
C GLY A 66 26.40 0.97 -10.39
N ARG A 67 26.33 1.37 -9.13
CA ARG A 67 26.58 2.77 -8.71
C ARG A 67 28.01 3.24 -8.91
N ASP A 68 28.94 2.32 -9.09
CA ASP A 68 30.33 2.56 -9.43
C ASP A 68 30.57 2.76 -10.93
N GLY A 69 29.54 2.64 -11.77
CA GLY A 69 29.61 2.76 -13.23
C GLY A 69 29.99 1.47 -13.96
N GLU A 70 30.21 0.37 -13.23
CA GLU A 70 30.45 -0.95 -13.82
C GLU A 70 29.13 -1.67 -14.17
N ASP A 71 29.20 -2.60 -15.12
CA ASP A 71 28.04 -3.40 -15.54
C ASP A 71 27.39 -4.12 -14.35
N ALA A 72 26.07 -4.07 -14.29
CA ALA A 72 25.27 -4.73 -13.29
C ALA A 72 23.97 -5.27 -13.88
N PHE A 73 23.37 -6.26 -13.23
CA PHE A 73 22.22 -6.98 -13.74
C PHE A 73 21.03 -6.84 -12.79
N ILE A 74 19.84 -6.61 -13.36
CA ILE A 74 18.57 -6.59 -12.63
C ILE A 74 17.77 -7.81 -13.07
N HIS A 75 17.40 -8.63 -12.10
CA HIS A 75 16.65 -9.87 -12.31
C HIS A 75 15.23 -9.70 -11.79
N LEU A 76 14.24 -9.89 -12.67
CA LEU A 76 12.82 -9.86 -12.30
C LEU A 76 12.32 -11.29 -12.15
N LEU A 77 11.94 -11.70 -10.93
CA LEU A 77 11.47 -13.05 -10.60
C LEU A 77 9.97 -13.11 -10.34
N PHE A 78 9.21 -12.15 -10.84
CA PHE A 78 7.77 -12.12 -10.70
C PHE A 78 7.06 -12.29 -12.05
N GLY A 79 5.84 -12.77 -12.05
CA GLY A 79 5.02 -13.02 -13.22
C GLY A 79 3.61 -12.48 -13.08
N ARG A 80 2.71 -12.86 -13.99
CA ARG A 80 1.34 -12.32 -14.06
C ARG A 80 0.52 -12.47 -12.79
N ASN A 81 0.73 -13.56 -12.03
CA ASN A 81 -0.05 -13.83 -10.82
C ASN A 81 0.43 -13.04 -9.60
N ASP A 82 1.66 -12.57 -9.62
CA ASP A 82 2.24 -11.87 -8.45
C ASP A 82 1.61 -10.49 -8.24
N GLY A 83 1.18 -9.83 -9.32
CA GLY A 83 0.47 -8.55 -9.26
C GLY A 83 -0.85 -8.61 -8.50
N SER A 84 -1.47 -9.79 -8.36
CA SER A 84 -2.72 -9.94 -7.60
C SER A 84 -2.54 -9.69 -6.11
N ILE A 85 -1.35 -9.96 -5.56
CA ILE A 85 -1.03 -9.69 -4.15
C ILE A 85 -0.99 -8.18 -3.93
N ASN A 86 -0.30 -7.45 -4.79
CA ASN A 86 -0.22 -5.99 -4.72
C ASN A 86 -1.60 -5.35 -4.87
N GLN A 87 -2.40 -5.81 -5.85
CA GLN A 87 -3.78 -5.34 -6.01
C GLN A 87 -4.62 -5.57 -4.76
N SER A 88 -4.49 -6.75 -4.13
CA SER A 88 -5.20 -7.04 -2.89
C SER A 88 -4.83 -6.05 -1.78
N ILE A 89 -3.54 -5.77 -1.59
CA ILE A 89 -3.04 -4.81 -0.60
C ILE A 89 -3.58 -3.40 -0.89
N LEU A 90 -3.54 -2.94 -2.14
CA LEU A 90 -4.06 -1.63 -2.51
C LEU A 90 -5.57 -1.52 -2.27
N HIS A 91 -6.33 -2.57 -2.58
CA HIS A 91 -7.78 -2.59 -2.31
C HIS A 91 -8.14 -2.71 -0.82
N GLU A 92 -7.24 -3.23 0.03
CA GLU A 92 -7.40 -3.15 1.48
C GLU A 92 -7.33 -1.69 1.96
N MET A 93 -6.44 -0.90 1.39
CA MET A 93 -6.26 0.51 1.74
C MET A 93 -7.31 1.42 1.08
N THR A 94 -7.75 1.07 -0.13
CA THR A 94 -8.73 1.84 -0.89
C THR A 94 -9.87 0.93 -1.35
N PRO A 95 -10.91 0.76 -0.52
CA PRO A 95 -12.04 -0.09 -0.85
C PRO A 95 -12.78 0.39 -2.10
N THR A 96 -13.35 -0.54 -2.85
CA THR A 96 -14.17 -0.21 -4.02
C THR A 96 -15.35 0.67 -3.65
N HIS A 97 -15.90 1.41 -4.62
CA HIS A 97 -17.09 2.23 -4.42
C HIS A 97 -18.26 1.43 -3.82
N ASP A 98 -18.43 0.18 -4.27
CA ASP A 98 -19.51 -0.68 -3.77
C ASP A 98 -19.27 -1.10 -2.31
N ASN A 99 -18.03 -1.46 -1.94
CA ASN A 99 -17.68 -1.75 -0.55
C ASN A 99 -17.90 -0.53 0.34
N MET A 100 -17.50 0.66 -0.11
CA MET A 100 -17.75 1.93 0.59
C MET A 100 -19.24 2.16 0.82
N ALA A 101 -20.06 1.95 -0.22
CA ALA A 101 -21.51 2.10 -0.10
C ALA A 101 -22.13 1.13 0.91
N GLN A 102 -21.67 -0.12 0.98
CA GLN A 102 -22.17 -1.10 1.95
C GLN A 102 -21.72 -0.78 3.38
N ILE A 103 -20.46 -0.37 3.57
CA ILE A 103 -19.95 0.08 4.87
C ILE A 103 -20.80 1.24 5.39
N TYR A 104 -21.05 2.27 4.55
CA TYR A 104 -21.84 3.43 4.95
C TYR A 104 -23.30 3.08 5.26
N ARG A 105 -23.91 2.20 4.46
CA ARG A 105 -25.30 1.71 4.74
C ARG A 105 -25.38 1.01 6.07
N GLU A 106 -24.40 0.19 6.41
CA GLU A 106 -24.38 -0.53 7.69
C GLU A 106 -24.18 0.44 8.87
N LEU A 107 -23.26 1.41 8.76
CA LEU A 107 -23.09 2.45 9.78
C LEU A 107 -24.40 3.22 10.01
N ARG A 108 -25.10 3.62 8.94
CA ARG A 108 -26.41 4.28 9.04
C ARG A 108 -27.48 3.40 9.68
N ARG A 109 -27.44 2.09 9.40
CA ARG A 109 -28.36 1.12 10.02
C ARG A 109 -28.13 1.04 11.52
N GLN A 110 -26.87 0.92 11.94
CA GLN A 110 -26.49 0.86 13.35
C GLN A 110 -26.84 2.18 14.07
N GLN A 111 -26.57 3.33 13.47
CA GLN A 111 -26.94 4.63 14.03
C GLN A 111 -28.46 4.74 14.27
N LYS A 112 -29.28 4.26 13.33
CA LYS A 112 -30.74 4.27 13.49
C LYS A 112 -31.25 3.32 14.57
N ALA A 113 -30.50 2.29 14.88
CA ALA A 113 -30.84 1.32 15.94
C ALA A 113 -30.35 1.79 17.31
N SER A 114 -29.47 2.79 17.37
CA SER A 114 -28.95 3.36 18.61
C SER A 114 -29.76 4.59 18.99
N GLU A 115 -30.07 4.72 20.29
CA GLU A 115 -30.66 5.94 20.87
C GLU A 115 -29.62 7.00 21.19
N GLU A 116 -28.33 6.61 21.17
CA GLU A 116 -27.21 7.49 21.50
C GLU A 116 -26.68 8.23 20.28
N ARG A 117 -26.25 9.50 20.48
CA ARG A 117 -25.60 10.26 19.42
C ARG A 117 -24.32 9.56 18.93
N PHE A 118 -23.46 9.12 19.86
CA PHE A 118 -22.28 8.32 19.58
C PHE A 118 -22.53 6.91 20.11
N TYR A 119 -22.46 5.93 19.24
CA TYR A 119 -22.58 4.53 19.63
C TYR A 119 -21.20 3.81 19.55
N ALA A 120 -21.00 2.85 20.43
CA ALA A 120 -19.81 2.02 20.43
C ALA A 120 -19.79 1.11 19.19
N PHE A 121 -18.64 1.04 18.53
CA PHE A 121 -18.44 0.14 17.39
C PHE A 121 -17.08 -0.52 17.41
N ALA A 122 -16.94 -1.64 16.70
CA ALA A 122 -15.67 -2.29 16.47
C ALA A 122 -15.53 -2.61 14.98
N PHE A 123 -14.38 -2.35 14.42
CA PHE A 123 -14.12 -2.54 12.98
C PHE A 123 -14.32 -3.98 12.51
N ASP A 124 -13.94 -4.96 13.34
CA ASP A 124 -14.14 -6.38 13.05
C ASP A 124 -15.63 -6.78 13.06
N GLN A 125 -16.44 -6.20 13.96
CA GLN A 125 -17.88 -6.40 13.99
C GLN A 125 -18.55 -5.74 12.79
N LEU A 126 -18.11 -4.54 12.41
CA LEU A 126 -18.58 -3.83 11.23
C LEU A 126 -18.31 -4.65 9.96
N ALA A 127 -17.08 -5.16 9.79
CA ALA A 127 -16.72 -5.99 8.66
C ALA A 127 -17.58 -7.27 8.57
N ARG A 128 -17.76 -7.98 9.69
CA ARG A 128 -18.62 -9.17 9.75
C ARG A 128 -20.08 -8.85 9.44
N SER A 129 -20.59 -7.72 9.94
CA SER A 129 -21.97 -7.30 9.71
C SER A 129 -22.22 -7.00 8.24
N VAL A 130 -21.33 -6.24 7.58
CA VAL A 130 -21.42 -5.94 6.15
C VAL A 130 -21.38 -7.22 5.33
N THR A 131 -20.41 -8.11 5.57
CA THR A 131 -20.30 -9.38 4.83
C THR A 131 -21.50 -10.30 5.04
N SER A 132 -22.08 -10.32 6.24
CA SER A 132 -23.27 -11.13 6.55
C SER A 132 -24.53 -10.60 5.86
N LEU A 133 -24.72 -9.28 5.82
CA LEU A 133 -25.88 -8.64 5.20
C LEU A 133 -25.81 -8.61 3.68
N PHE A 134 -24.61 -8.57 3.14
CA PHE A 134 -24.33 -8.48 1.71
C PHE A 134 -23.31 -9.55 1.29
N PRO A 135 -23.70 -10.83 1.21
CA PRO A 135 -22.76 -11.94 0.98
C PRO A 135 -21.95 -11.88 -0.32
N THR A 136 -22.37 -11.06 -1.28
CA THR A 136 -21.62 -10.79 -2.53
C THR A 136 -20.45 -9.85 -2.33
N PHE A 137 -20.38 -9.17 -1.16
CA PHE A 137 -19.33 -8.23 -0.81
C PHE A 137 -18.56 -8.76 0.39
N SER A 138 -17.31 -9.14 0.19
CA SER A 138 -16.40 -9.43 1.27
C SER A 138 -15.68 -8.15 1.64
N VAL A 139 -15.82 -7.73 2.89
CA VAL A 139 -15.16 -6.51 3.41
C VAL A 139 -14.26 -6.90 4.55
N SER A 140 -13.00 -6.50 4.49
CA SER A 140 -12.01 -6.75 5.54
C SER A 140 -12.08 -5.70 6.67
N ILE A 141 -11.36 -5.97 7.75
CA ILE A 141 -11.22 -5.02 8.86
C ILE A 141 -10.51 -3.75 8.38
N ASP A 142 -9.46 -3.90 7.56
CA ASP A 142 -8.68 -2.76 7.08
C ASP A 142 -9.47 -1.93 6.07
N GLN A 143 -10.29 -2.55 5.24
CA GLN A 143 -11.25 -1.86 4.39
C GLN A 143 -12.28 -1.05 5.20
N THR A 144 -12.77 -1.58 6.32
CA THR A 144 -13.68 -0.82 7.18
C THR A 144 -12.99 0.36 7.84
N ARG A 145 -11.72 0.21 8.25
CA ARG A 145 -10.91 1.33 8.79
C ARG A 145 -10.70 2.43 7.77
N SER A 146 -10.26 2.06 6.57
CA SER A 146 -10.06 3.00 5.47
C SER A 146 -11.37 3.71 5.09
N GLY A 147 -12.46 2.95 5.00
CA GLY A 147 -13.78 3.51 4.70
C GLY A 147 -14.25 4.52 5.74
N VAL A 148 -14.13 4.20 7.03
CA VAL A 148 -14.51 5.14 8.10
C VAL A 148 -13.64 6.40 8.06
N ALA A 149 -12.34 6.29 7.82
CA ALA A 149 -11.44 7.44 7.70
C ALA A 149 -11.82 8.36 6.51
N VAL A 150 -12.21 7.78 5.37
CA VAL A 150 -12.72 8.54 4.21
C VAL A 150 -14.03 9.25 4.56
N PHE A 151 -14.97 8.56 5.23
CA PHE A 151 -16.24 9.18 5.64
C PHE A 151 -16.04 10.29 6.67
N GLU A 152 -15.06 10.17 7.55
CA GLU A 152 -14.71 11.22 8.51
C GLU A 152 -14.14 12.46 7.79
N GLU A 153 -13.22 12.26 6.82
CA GLU A 153 -12.69 13.34 5.98
C GLU A 153 -13.82 14.08 5.21
N LEU A 154 -14.81 13.33 4.73
CA LEU A 154 -15.97 13.88 4.03
C LEU A 154 -17.05 14.48 4.95
N GLY A 155 -16.85 14.44 6.27
CA GLY A 155 -17.83 14.96 7.24
C GLY A 155 -19.11 14.11 7.35
N LEU A 156 -19.08 12.87 6.87
CA LEU A 156 -20.22 11.96 6.93
C LEU A 156 -20.31 11.19 8.26
N VAL A 157 -19.20 11.09 8.98
CA VAL A 157 -19.13 10.52 10.32
C VAL A 157 -18.23 11.36 11.21
N GLU A 158 -18.46 11.29 12.51
CA GLU A 158 -17.58 11.79 13.56
C GLU A 158 -17.11 10.60 14.40
N THR A 159 -15.81 10.47 14.66
CA THR A 159 -15.29 9.38 15.50
C THR A 159 -14.73 9.89 16.82
N ARG A 160 -14.74 9.04 17.86
CA ARG A 160 -14.10 9.26 19.14
C ARG A 160 -13.45 7.99 19.61
N THR A 161 -12.32 8.12 20.28
CA THR A 161 -11.60 7.00 20.86
C THR A 161 -11.38 7.27 22.34
N GLU A 162 -11.73 6.31 23.18
CA GLU A 162 -11.56 6.38 24.63
C GLU A 162 -10.71 5.20 25.10
N GLN A 163 -9.80 5.48 26.03
CA GLN A 163 -8.98 4.46 26.70
C GLN A 163 -9.62 4.12 28.04
N VAL A 164 -10.05 2.87 28.22
CA VAL A 164 -10.62 2.38 29.47
C VAL A 164 -9.92 1.08 29.87
N ASN A 165 -9.21 1.07 31.00
CA ASN A 165 -8.49 -0.11 31.51
C ASN A 165 -7.59 -0.78 30.45
N ASP A 166 -6.72 -0.02 29.79
CA ASP A 166 -5.82 -0.46 28.71
C ASP A 166 -6.52 -0.96 27.43
N ASN A 167 -7.83 -0.89 27.36
CA ASN A 167 -8.59 -1.21 26.14
C ASN A 167 -8.99 0.08 25.40
N THR A 168 -8.85 0.05 24.08
CA THR A 168 -9.28 1.13 23.19
C THR A 168 -10.72 0.90 22.75
N HIS A 169 -11.61 1.81 23.07
CA HIS A 169 -13.01 1.80 22.65
C HIS A 169 -13.23 2.86 21.58
N HIS A 170 -13.88 2.46 20.51
CA HIS A 170 -14.21 3.36 19.41
C HIS A 170 -15.71 3.67 19.44
N PHE A 171 -16.03 4.94 19.26
CA PHE A 171 -17.40 5.45 19.14
C PHE A 171 -17.54 6.21 17.83
N ILE A 172 -18.72 6.11 17.22
CA ILE A 172 -19.00 6.75 15.95
C ILE A 172 -20.39 7.41 15.99
N HIS A 173 -20.49 8.55 15.32
CA HIS A 173 -21.74 9.23 15.01
C HIS A 173 -21.84 9.40 13.50
N VAL A 174 -22.93 8.93 12.91
CA VAL A 174 -23.22 9.16 11.48
C VAL A 174 -23.99 10.46 11.33
N VAL A 175 -23.39 11.44 10.66
CA VAL A 175 -23.96 12.77 10.47
C VAL A 175 -25.17 12.68 9.52
N ASP A 176 -26.27 13.36 9.86
CA ASP A 176 -27.44 13.46 8.97
C ASP A 176 -27.16 14.47 7.84
N TYR A 177 -26.49 14.00 6.82
CA TYR A 177 -26.08 14.82 5.67
C TYR A 177 -27.18 14.85 4.60
N LYS A 178 -27.57 16.06 4.19
CA LYS A 178 -28.58 16.31 3.15
C LYS A 178 -27.90 16.80 1.87
N GLY A 179 -27.32 15.89 1.11
CA GLY A 179 -26.64 16.26 -0.11
C GLY A 179 -26.06 15.03 -0.83
N LYS A 180 -25.46 15.25 -1.99
CA LYS A 180 -24.67 14.27 -2.70
C LYS A 180 -23.20 14.52 -2.32
N VAL A 181 -22.51 13.47 -1.91
CA VAL A 181 -21.07 13.48 -1.63
C VAL A 181 -20.42 12.51 -2.60
N GLU A 182 -19.39 12.95 -3.27
CA GLU A 182 -18.57 12.10 -4.12
C GLU A 182 -17.37 11.61 -3.32
N LEU A 183 -17.08 10.32 -3.35
CA LEU A 183 -15.93 9.75 -2.62
C LEU A 183 -14.61 10.39 -3.04
N ILE A 184 -14.53 10.82 -4.31
CA ILE A 184 -13.34 11.46 -4.88
C ILE A 184 -13.02 12.83 -4.29
N ASP A 185 -13.97 13.44 -3.55
CA ASP A 185 -13.74 14.68 -2.81
C ASP A 185 -12.82 14.46 -1.59
N SER A 186 -12.73 13.20 -1.10
CA SER A 186 -11.70 12.81 -0.13
C SER A 186 -10.33 12.73 -0.82
N VAL A 187 -9.34 13.42 -0.26
CA VAL A 187 -7.95 13.35 -0.74
C VAL A 187 -7.43 11.93 -0.62
N ARG A 188 -7.65 11.29 0.52
CA ARG A 188 -7.27 9.91 0.79
C ARG A 188 -7.84 8.92 -0.24
N TYR A 189 -9.13 9.04 -0.55
CA TYR A 189 -9.77 8.14 -1.51
C TYR A 189 -9.25 8.36 -2.93
N ARG A 190 -9.09 9.62 -3.34
CA ARG A 190 -8.57 10.00 -4.65
C ARG A 190 -7.13 9.50 -4.84
N GLU A 191 -6.24 9.76 -3.88
CA GLU A 191 -4.86 9.28 -3.92
C GLU A 191 -4.79 7.76 -4.02
N GLY A 192 -5.63 7.04 -3.27
CA GLY A 192 -5.68 5.58 -3.33
C GLY A 192 -6.18 5.05 -4.69
N VAL A 193 -7.17 5.70 -5.29
CA VAL A 193 -7.64 5.35 -6.66
C VAL A 193 -6.53 5.60 -7.69
N ASP A 194 -5.82 6.71 -7.57
CA ASP A 194 -4.71 7.05 -8.47
C ASP A 194 -3.53 6.06 -8.30
N GLU A 195 -3.26 5.62 -7.07
CA GLU A 195 -2.24 4.61 -6.78
C GLU A 195 -2.59 3.25 -7.41
N ILE A 196 -3.84 2.78 -7.28
CA ILE A 196 -4.32 1.57 -7.95
C ILE A 196 -4.16 1.68 -9.47
N ALA A 197 -4.59 2.79 -10.07
CA ALA A 197 -4.47 3.00 -11.49
C ALA A 197 -3.01 3.09 -11.96
N SER A 198 -2.13 3.67 -11.16
CA SER A 198 -0.69 3.72 -11.42
C SER A 198 -0.05 2.33 -11.37
N PHE A 199 -0.41 1.54 -10.35
CA PHE A 199 0.06 0.17 -10.25
C PHE A 199 -0.40 -0.68 -11.45
N ASP A 200 -1.65 -0.58 -11.87
CA ASP A 200 -2.15 -1.35 -13.01
C ASP A 200 -1.40 -1.00 -14.30
N ARG A 201 -1.12 0.28 -14.56
CA ARG A 201 -0.29 0.69 -15.70
C ARG A 201 1.12 0.12 -15.62
N PHE A 202 1.77 0.23 -14.46
CA PHE A 202 3.11 -0.32 -14.23
C PHE A 202 3.14 -1.84 -14.42
N LYS A 203 2.18 -2.56 -13.84
CA LYS A 203 2.04 -4.02 -13.97
C LYS A 203 1.92 -4.43 -15.44
N ASP A 204 1.01 -3.77 -16.18
CA ASP A 204 0.78 -4.10 -17.58
C ASP A 204 2.01 -3.81 -18.44
N TRP A 205 2.70 -2.70 -18.17
CA TRP A 205 3.95 -2.37 -18.85
C TRP A 205 5.06 -3.39 -18.54
N VAL A 206 5.38 -3.66 -17.27
CA VAL A 206 6.49 -4.55 -16.90
C VAL A 206 6.30 -6.00 -17.33
N LEU A 207 5.04 -6.45 -17.46
CA LEU A 207 4.71 -7.80 -17.93
C LEU A 207 4.63 -7.95 -19.45
N SER A 208 4.57 -6.83 -20.18
CA SER A 208 4.42 -6.84 -21.66
C SER A 208 5.63 -6.27 -22.38
N CYS A 209 6.50 -5.50 -21.74
CA CYS A 209 7.67 -4.89 -22.36
C CYS A 209 8.67 -5.96 -22.85
N SER A 210 9.38 -5.66 -23.93
CA SER A 210 10.48 -6.49 -24.42
C SER A 210 11.71 -6.38 -23.51
N ALA A 211 12.62 -7.36 -23.58
CA ALA A 211 13.89 -7.30 -22.85
C ALA A 211 14.72 -6.06 -23.24
N GLU A 212 14.70 -5.67 -24.52
CA GLU A 212 15.41 -4.49 -25.02
C GLU A 212 14.81 -3.18 -24.51
N GLU A 213 13.48 -3.13 -24.35
CA GLU A 213 12.77 -2.00 -23.77
C GLU A 213 13.05 -1.90 -22.28
N LEU A 214 13.01 -3.02 -21.57
CA LEU A 214 13.35 -3.08 -20.16
C LEU A 214 14.79 -2.65 -19.91
N GLU A 215 15.76 -3.10 -20.73
CA GLU A 215 17.17 -2.69 -20.65
C GLU A 215 17.32 -1.17 -20.82
N ARG A 216 16.65 -0.58 -21.81
CA ARG A 216 16.67 0.89 -22.01
C ARG A 216 16.10 1.66 -20.83
N CYS A 217 15.04 1.12 -20.19
CA CYS A 217 14.41 1.76 -19.05
C CYS A 217 15.24 1.63 -17.77
N VAL A 218 16.00 0.56 -17.61
CA VAL A 218 16.92 0.40 -16.48
C VAL A 218 18.11 1.36 -16.56
N GLN A 219 18.57 1.68 -17.77
CA GLN A 219 19.63 2.67 -17.99
C GLN A 219 19.15 4.12 -17.77
N LYS A 220 17.84 4.36 -17.87
CA LYS A 220 17.21 5.66 -17.60
C LYS A 220 16.04 5.43 -16.64
N PRO A 221 15.92 6.20 -15.57
CA PRO A 221 14.79 6.08 -14.65
C PRO A 221 13.45 6.15 -15.39
N LEU A 222 12.54 5.27 -15.07
CA LEU A 222 11.15 5.38 -15.50
C LEU A 222 10.55 6.66 -14.92
N MET A 223 9.88 7.43 -15.74
CA MET A 223 9.16 8.61 -15.29
C MET A 223 7.69 8.25 -15.08
N PRO A 224 7.09 8.62 -13.94
CA PRO A 224 5.65 8.50 -13.77
C PRO A 224 4.92 9.22 -14.91
N HIS A 225 3.87 8.60 -15.42
CA HIS A 225 3.03 9.25 -16.44
C HIS A 225 2.42 10.53 -15.90
N THR A 226 2.66 11.65 -16.56
CA THR A 226 2.02 12.92 -16.23
C THR A 226 0.60 12.96 -16.79
N GLU A 227 -0.30 13.76 -16.17
CA GLU A 227 -1.69 13.87 -16.60
C GLU A 227 -1.87 14.40 -18.03
N GLU A 228 -0.83 14.98 -18.63
CA GLU A 228 -0.84 15.52 -19.99
C GLU A 228 -0.77 14.45 -21.10
N GLU A 229 -0.53 13.18 -20.75
CA GLU A 229 -0.49 12.05 -21.70
C GLU A 229 -1.79 11.24 -21.73
N ARG A 230 -2.89 11.81 -21.19
CA ARG A 230 -4.23 11.20 -21.19
C ARG A 230 -5.09 11.68 -22.37
#